data_dc95360852727d1c2565a912643d3d36
#
_entry.id   dc95360852727d1c2565a912643d3d36
#
_cell.length_a   1.000
_cell.length_b   1.000
_cell.length_c   1.000
_cell.angle_alpha   90.00
_cell.angle_beta   90.00
_cell.angle_gamma   90.00
#
_symmetry.space_group_name_H-M   'P 1'
#
loop_
_entity.id
_entity.type
_entity.pdbx_description
1 polymer ?
#
loop_
_entity_poly.entity_id
_entity_poly.type
_entity_poly.pdbx_seq_one_letter_code
_entity_poly.pdbx_strand_id
1 'polypeptide(L)'
;GAGLGGGSSDSATFLKMLNEQACLNLTCKELMEIGSRVGADVSFFASEALSANVSGIGEVVETYQEDALNIEVFTPKIACHTGKVYQTYREYFLQTMDTNQAQKMLSLPSTKLVEQFSKEELNDLFAPARKLYPELLLYAKEGWVFSGSGSSFFRIKEEV
;
A
#
# COMPACT_ATOMS: atom_id res chain seq x y z
N GLY A 1 -4.55 12.76 -0.67
CA GLY A 1 -3.43 11.80 -0.72
C GLY A 1 -3.19 11.26 -2.12
N ALA A 2 -2.02 10.75 -2.35
CA ALA A 2 -1.64 10.12 -3.63
C ALA A 2 -1.68 8.58 -3.54
N GLY A 3 -1.91 7.98 -2.36
CA GLY A 3 -1.91 6.53 -2.16
C GLY A 3 -0.52 5.87 -2.23
N LEU A 4 0.55 6.64 -1.98
CA LEU A 4 1.95 6.18 -2.10
C LEU A 4 2.65 6.06 -0.73
N GLY A 5 1.93 6.13 0.37
CA GLY A 5 2.48 5.99 1.73
C GLY A 5 3.45 7.10 2.17
N GLY A 6 3.51 8.25 1.47
CA GLY A 6 4.48 9.31 1.75
C GLY A 6 4.50 9.78 3.20
N GLY A 7 3.34 10.07 3.80
CA GLY A 7 3.26 10.47 5.21
C GLY A 7 3.76 9.39 6.19
N SER A 8 3.53 8.12 5.87
CA SER A 8 4.02 7.00 6.67
C SER A 8 5.54 6.82 6.53
N SER A 9 6.06 7.00 5.32
CA SER A 9 7.50 7.02 5.05
C SER A 9 8.20 8.15 5.81
N ASP A 10 7.65 9.37 5.75
CA ASP A 10 8.17 10.53 6.49
C ASP A 10 8.17 10.27 8.01
N SER A 11 7.09 9.69 8.54
CA SER A 11 6.96 9.34 9.95
C SER A 11 8.01 8.30 10.38
N ALA A 12 8.20 7.24 9.59
CA ALA A 12 9.21 6.22 9.89
C ALA A 12 10.63 6.81 9.83
N THR A 13 10.92 7.64 8.84
CA THR A 13 12.20 8.34 8.72
C THR A 13 12.45 9.22 9.95
N PHE A 14 11.44 9.97 10.38
CA PHE A 14 11.55 10.82 11.57
C PHE A 14 11.81 9.99 12.85
N LEU A 15 11.14 8.85 13.02
CA LEU A 15 11.40 7.95 14.15
C LEU A 15 12.83 7.42 14.15
N LYS A 16 13.37 7.04 13.00
CA LYS A 16 14.77 6.61 12.86
C LYS A 16 15.75 7.73 13.22
N MET A 17 15.52 8.92 12.69
CA MET A 17 16.33 10.11 12.99
C MET A 17 16.31 10.44 14.51
N LEU A 18 15.15 10.38 15.16
CA LEU A 18 15.05 10.57 16.60
C LEU A 18 15.83 9.51 17.38
N ASN A 19 15.72 8.24 16.97
CA ASN A 19 16.45 7.14 17.60
C ASN A 19 17.96 7.40 17.57
N GLU A 20 18.48 7.84 16.44
CA GLU A 20 19.89 8.16 16.25
C GLU A 20 20.31 9.40 17.05
N GLN A 21 19.62 10.53 16.86
CA GLN A 21 20.00 11.80 17.45
C GLN A 21 19.89 11.84 18.98
N ALA A 22 18.92 11.13 19.52
CA ALA A 22 18.72 11.03 20.98
C ALA A 22 19.44 9.81 21.60
N CYS A 23 20.19 9.04 20.81
CA CYS A 23 20.90 7.83 21.24
C CYS A 23 20.02 6.85 22.02
N LEU A 24 18.77 6.64 21.53
CA LEU A 24 17.78 5.81 22.25
C LEU A 24 18.11 4.32 22.13
N ASN A 25 18.91 3.92 21.15
CA ASN A 25 19.33 2.54 20.89
C ASN A 25 18.13 1.58 20.72
N LEU A 26 17.01 2.06 20.19
CA LEU A 26 15.87 1.22 19.87
C LEU A 26 16.18 0.30 18.71
N THR A 27 15.76 -0.94 18.84
CA THR A 27 15.84 -1.95 17.78
C THR A 27 14.84 -1.67 16.66
N CYS A 28 15.05 -2.23 15.48
CA CYS A 28 14.09 -2.17 14.36
C CYS A 28 12.68 -2.60 14.81
N LYS A 29 12.57 -3.68 15.59
CA LYS A 29 11.29 -4.18 16.11
C LYS A 29 10.58 -3.16 17.01
N GLU A 30 11.31 -2.47 17.89
CA GLU A 30 10.74 -1.43 18.76
C GLU A 30 10.31 -0.22 17.94
N LEU A 31 11.07 0.16 16.91
CA LEU A 31 10.66 1.23 15.98
C LEU A 31 9.39 0.87 15.21
N MET A 32 9.26 -0.38 14.75
CA MET A 32 8.05 -0.89 14.11
C MET A 32 6.85 -0.84 15.06
N GLU A 33 7.02 -1.25 16.32
CA GLU A 33 5.96 -1.22 17.33
C GLU A 33 5.51 0.21 17.65
N ILE A 34 6.44 1.14 17.76
CA ILE A 34 6.12 2.57 17.91
C ILE A 34 5.42 3.08 16.65
N GLY A 35 5.93 2.72 15.49
CA GLY A 35 5.38 3.10 14.18
C GLY A 35 3.93 2.68 14.00
N SER A 36 3.56 1.48 14.43
CA SER A 36 2.19 0.96 14.34
C SER A 36 1.17 1.82 15.09
N ARG A 37 1.59 2.50 16.15
CA ARG A 37 0.75 3.44 16.92
C ARG A 37 0.59 4.80 16.25
N VAL A 38 1.49 5.13 15.30
CA VAL A 38 1.44 6.37 14.51
C VAL A 38 0.58 6.19 13.27
N GLY A 39 0.70 5.06 12.60
CA GLY A 39 -0.11 4.73 11.42
C GLY A 39 0.18 3.32 10.89
N ALA A 40 -0.83 2.73 10.24
CA ALA A 40 -0.79 1.36 9.75
C ALA A 40 0.47 1.05 8.91
N ASP A 41 0.77 1.90 7.93
CA ASP A 41 1.89 1.67 7.01
C ASP A 41 3.27 2.03 7.61
N VAL A 42 3.32 2.70 8.78
CA VAL A 42 4.59 3.19 9.36
C VAL A 42 5.50 2.02 9.75
N SER A 43 4.92 0.91 10.24
CA SER A 43 5.68 -0.31 10.59
C SER A 43 6.44 -0.86 9.40
N PHE A 44 5.81 -0.91 8.21
CA PHE A 44 6.48 -1.35 6.98
C PHE A 44 7.71 -0.49 6.67
N PHE A 45 7.55 0.85 6.66
CA PHE A 45 8.68 1.75 6.38
C PHE A 45 9.75 1.75 7.49
N ALA A 46 9.38 1.43 8.73
CA ALA A 46 10.32 1.26 9.82
C ALA A 46 11.11 -0.05 9.75
N SER A 47 10.53 -1.10 9.15
CA SER A 47 11.15 -2.44 9.02
C SER A 47 12.34 -2.49 8.07
N GLU A 48 12.49 -1.50 7.18
CA GLU A 48 13.51 -1.48 6.10
C GLU A 48 13.37 -2.59 5.06
N ALA A 49 12.29 -3.35 5.08
CA ALA A 49 11.99 -4.33 4.06
C ALA A 49 11.75 -3.65 2.71
N LEU A 50 12.34 -4.16 1.64
CA LEU A 50 12.10 -3.68 0.27
C LEU A 50 10.74 -4.15 -0.24
N SER A 51 10.31 -5.34 0.18
CA SER A 51 9.03 -5.95 -0.12
C SER A 51 8.56 -6.77 1.07
N ALA A 52 7.26 -6.77 1.36
CA ALA A 52 6.69 -7.51 2.49
C ALA A 52 5.22 -7.83 2.28
N ASN A 53 4.80 -8.94 2.86
CA ASN A 53 3.39 -9.19 3.15
C ASN A 53 3.03 -8.50 4.47
N VAL A 54 2.02 -7.65 4.43
CA VAL A 54 1.58 -6.89 5.61
C VAL A 54 0.19 -7.32 6.00
N SER A 55 -0.01 -7.60 7.29
CA SER A 55 -1.30 -8.08 7.81
C SER A 55 -1.66 -7.39 9.13
N GLY A 56 -2.78 -7.84 9.74
CA GLY A 56 -3.34 -7.14 10.89
C GLY A 56 -3.92 -5.79 10.50
N ILE A 57 -3.59 -4.75 11.24
CA ILE A 57 -3.88 -3.34 10.91
C ILE A 57 -2.64 -2.64 10.31
N GLY A 58 -1.61 -3.39 9.88
CA GLY A 58 -0.33 -2.90 9.33
C GLY A 58 0.88 -3.17 10.23
N GLU A 59 0.68 -3.76 11.41
CA GLU A 59 1.74 -4.01 12.40
C GLU A 59 2.51 -5.31 12.16
N VAL A 60 1.93 -6.27 11.46
CA VAL A 60 2.59 -7.53 11.13
C VAL A 60 3.22 -7.40 9.76
N VAL A 61 4.54 -7.32 9.73
CA VAL A 61 5.35 -7.16 8.50
C VAL A 61 6.21 -8.40 8.31
N GLU A 62 5.90 -9.20 7.30
CA GLU A 62 6.65 -10.39 6.92
C GLU A 62 7.39 -10.10 5.62
N THR A 63 8.72 -10.00 5.70
CA THR A 63 9.56 -9.72 4.53
C THR A 63 9.29 -10.74 3.43
N TYR A 64 8.97 -10.25 2.24
CA TYR A 64 8.82 -11.05 1.04
C TYR A 64 10.03 -10.84 0.13
N GLN A 65 10.68 -11.94 -0.27
CA GLN A 65 11.88 -11.85 -1.09
C GLN A 65 11.51 -11.90 -2.57
N GLU A 66 11.66 -10.78 -3.24
CA GLU A 66 11.55 -10.68 -4.70
C GLU A 66 12.56 -9.67 -5.23
N ASP A 67 12.88 -9.75 -6.52
CA ASP A 67 13.75 -8.81 -7.18
C ASP A 67 13.10 -7.42 -7.26
N ALA A 68 13.94 -6.38 -7.27
CA ALA A 68 13.45 -5.02 -7.40
C ALA A 68 12.72 -4.82 -8.74
N LEU A 69 11.49 -4.36 -8.67
CA LEU A 69 10.64 -4.16 -9.83
C LEU A 69 10.88 -2.78 -10.46
N ASN A 70 10.96 -2.74 -11.79
CA ASN A 70 10.94 -1.48 -12.53
C ASN A 70 9.51 -0.97 -12.62
N ILE A 71 9.16 0.02 -11.81
CA ILE A 71 7.79 0.53 -11.67
C ILE A 71 7.67 1.92 -12.29
N GLU A 72 6.63 2.11 -13.10
CA GLU A 72 6.18 3.42 -13.53
C GLU A 72 4.97 3.85 -12.71
N VAL A 73 5.00 5.09 -12.19
CA VAL A 73 3.92 5.66 -11.39
C VAL A 73 3.32 6.86 -12.12
N PHE A 74 2.00 6.94 -12.13
CA PHE A 74 1.24 8.09 -12.62
C PHE A 74 0.25 8.56 -11.55
N THR A 75 0.28 9.84 -11.21
CA THR A 75 -0.61 10.44 -10.21
C THR A 75 -1.51 11.48 -10.88
N PRO A 76 -2.81 11.18 -11.12
CA PRO A 76 -3.75 12.18 -11.60
C PRO A 76 -3.97 13.29 -10.57
N LYS A 77 -4.33 14.48 -11.05
CA LYS A 77 -4.66 15.64 -10.19
C LYS A 77 -6.04 15.51 -9.53
N ILE A 78 -6.25 14.39 -8.84
CA ILE A 78 -7.46 14.08 -8.09
C ILE A 78 -7.07 13.90 -6.63
N ALA A 79 -7.63 14.71 -5.74
CA ALA A 79 -7.35 14.63 -4.31
C ALA A 79 -8.24 13.57 -3.63
N CYS A 80 -7.86 12.30 -3.65
CA CYS A 80 -8.56 11.26 -2.93
C CYS A 80 -8.36 11.43 -1.42
N HIS A 81 -9.47 11.49 -0.70
CA HIS A 81 -9.45 11.60 0.76
C HIS A 81 -9.49 10.20 1.37
N THR A 82 -8.33 9.72 1.86
CA THR A 82 -8.15 8.37 2.39
C THR A 82 -9.26 7.95 3.37
N GLY A 83 -9.57 8.79 4.37
CA GLY A 83 -10.60 8.48 5.35
C GLY A 83 -12.00 8.25 4.73
N LYS A 84 -12.37 9.04 3.70
CA LYS A 84 -13.65 8.86 2.99
C LYS A 84 -13.67 7.57 2.17
N VAL A 85 -12.54 7.21 1.53
CA VAL A 85 -12.43 5.95 0.77
C VAL A 85 -12.62 4.76 1.70
N TYR A 86 -11.93 4.72 2.85
CA TYR A 86 -12.10 3.67 3.85
C TYR A 86 -13.51 3.65 4.47
N GLN A 87 -14.13 4.80 4.70
CA GLN A 87 -15.51 4.87 5.17
C GLN A 87 -16.46 4.25 4.15
N THR A 88 -16.34 4.62 2.87
CA THR A 88 -17.14 4.07 1.77
C THR A 88 -16.91 2.57 1.60
N TYR A 89 -15.66 2.09 1.76
CA TYR A 89 -15.36 0.67 1.76
C TYR A 89 -16.14 -0.08 2.84
N ARG A 90 -16.08 0.39 4.10
CA ARG A 90 -16.79 -0.25 5.22
C ARG A 90 -18.30 -0.25 5.04
N GLU A 91 -18.86 0.83 4.46
CA GLU A 91 -20.29 1.00 4.31
C GLU A 91 -20.88 0.13 3.17
N TYR A 92 -20.14 -0.07 2.06
CA TYR A 92 -20.69 -0.68 0.85
C TYR A 92 -19.95 -1.91 0.34
N PHE A 93 -18.71 -2.14 0.74
CA PHE A 93 -17.84 -3.14 0.13
C PHE A 93 -17.24 -4.17 1.11
N LEU A 94 -17.35 -3.96 2.41
CA LEU A 94 -16.72 -4.86 3.40
C LEU A 94 -17.18 -6.32 3.27
N GLN A 95 -18.41 -6.56 2.84
CA GLN A 95 -18.97 -7.90 2.68
C GLN A 95 -18.49 -8.63 1.43
N THR A 96 -17.77 -7.95 0.54
CA THR A 96 -17.22 -8.54 -0.70
C THR A 96 -15.78 -9.04 -0.54
N MET A 97 -15.20 -8.92 0.64
CA MET A 97 -13.83 -9.34 0.91
C MET A 97 -13.68 -10.85 0.84
N ASP A 98 -12.78 -11.33 -0.04
CA ASP A 98 -12.43 -12.75 -0.16
C ASP A 98 -11.07 -13.04 0.50
N THR A 99 -11.13 -13.53 1.75
CA THR A 99 -9.92 -13.89 2.51
C THR A 99 -9.17 -15.08 1.91
N ASN A 100 -9.86 -16.00 1.24
CA ASN A 100 -9.21 -17.15 0.60
C ASN A 100 -8.40 -16.69 -0.63
N GLN A 101 -8.92 -15.72 -1.39
CA GLN A 101 -8.20 -15.12 -2.51
C GLN A 101 -6.97 -14.35 -2.00
N ALA A 102 -7.12 -13.54 -0.94
CA ALA A 102 -6.01 -12.83 -0.32
C ALA A 102 -4.90 -13.79 0.13
N GLN A 103 -5.23 -14.92 0.76
CA GLN A 103 -4.24 -15.93 1.17
C GLN A 103 -3.48 -16.54 -0.01
N LYS A 104 -4.15 -16.79 -1.15
CA LYS A 104 -3.47 -17.29 -2.36
C LYS A 104 -2.49 -16.26 -2.93
N MET A 105 -2.85 -14.98 -2.85
CA MET A 105 -2.00 -13.89 -3.34
C MET A 105 -0.69 -13.77 -2.55
N LEU A 106 -0.67 -14.06 -1.24
CA LEU A 106 0.53 -13.92 -0.38
C LEU A 106 1.76 -14.72 -0.86
N SER A 107 1.54 -15.82 -1.60
CA SER A 107 2.62 -16.68 -2.09
C SER A 107 3.08 -16.36 -3.52
N LEU A 108 2.42 -15.42 -4.20
CA LEU A 108 2.71 -15.08 -5.59
C LEU A 108 3.65 -13.89 -5.69
N PRO A 109 4.63 -13.92 -6.61
CA PRO A 109 5.43 -12.73 -6.92
C PRO A 109 4.54 -11.61 -7.48
N SER A 110 4.94 -10.37 -7.23
CA SER A 110 4.19 -9.19 -7.66
C SER A 110 3.90 -9.15 -9.16
N THR A 111 4.83 -9.64 -10.00
CA THR A 111 4.63 -9.78 -11.45
C THR A 111 3.45 -10.69 -11.78
N LYS A 112 3.34 -11.83 -11.08
CA LYS A 112 2.23 -12.78 -11.27
C LYS A 112 0.90 -12.25 -10.76
N LEU A 113 0.92 -11.48 -9.68
CA LEU A 113 -0.28 -10.80 -9.19
C LEU A 113 -0.86 -9.87 -10.26
N VAL A 114 -0.03 -9.02 -10.86
CA VAL A 114 -0.46 -8.06 -11.90
C VAL A 114 -0.91 -8.75 -13.19
N GLU A 115 -0.33 -9.93 -13.52
CA GLU A 115 -0.73 -10.71 -14.70
C GLU A 115 -2.07 -11.45 -14.51
N GLN A 116 -2.34 -11.97 -13.31
CA GLN A 116 -3.43 -12.92 -13.07
C GLN A 116 -4.71 -12.30 -12.53
N PHE A 117 -4.59 -11.14 -11.86
CA PHE A 117 -5.71 -10.52 -11.18
C PHE A 117 -6.07 -9.16 -11.77
N SER A 118 -7.35 -8.84 -11.75
CA SER A 118 -7.86 -7.54 -12.14
C SER A 118 -7.46 -6.47 -11.12
N LYS A 119 -7.50 -5.21 -11.51
CA LYS A 119 -7.20 -4.08 -10.62
C LYS A 119 -8.16 -3.96 -9.42
N GLU A 120 -9.38 -4.45 -9.60
CA GLU A 120 -10.39 -4.54 -8.56
C GLU A 120 -10.05 -5.62 -7.52
N GLU A 121 -9.48 -6.74 -7.94
CA GLU A 121 -9.04 -7.82 -7.07
C GLU A 121 -7.72 -7.48 -6.37
N LEU A 122 -6.83 -6.73 -7.04
CA LEU A 122 -5.55 -6.30 -6.48
C LEU A 122 -5.69 -5.20 -5.43
N ASN A 123 -6.77 -4.44 -5.44
CA ASN A 123 -6.95 -3.34 -4.50
C ASN A 123 -8.45 -3.09 -4.20
N ASP A 124 -8.89 -3.58 -3.06
CA ASP A 124 -10.25 -3.42 -2.54
C ASP A 124 -10.69 -1.95 -2.40
N LEU A 125 -9.74 -1.02 -2.28
CA LEU A 125 -10.04 0.41 -2.18
C LEU A 125 -10.31 1.08 -3.53
N PHE A 126 -10.05 0.40 -4.66
CA PHE A 126 -10.32 0.98 -5.97
C PHE A 126 -11.83 1.16 -6.24
N ALA A 127 -12.65 0.16 -5.91
CA ALA A 127 -14.11 0.26 -6.08
C ALA A 127 -14.73 1.40 -5.26
N PRO A 128 -14.46 1.57 -3.95
CA PRO A 128 -14.95 2.73 -3.20
C PRO A 128 -14.35 4.05 -3.66
N ALA A 129 -13.07 4.07 -4.08
CA ALA A 129 -12.46 5.29 -4.59
C ALA A 129 -13.15 5.78 -5.88
N ARG A 130 -13.38 4.90 -6.87
CA ARG A 130 -14.10 5.27 -8.11
C ARG A 130 -15.56 5.64 -7.88
N LYS A 131 -16.21 5.13 -6.81
CA LYS A 131 -17.54 5.55 -6.42
C LYS A 131 -17.57 7.01 -5.96
N LEU A 132 -16.54 7.44 -5.23
CA LEU A 132 -16.39 8.82 -4.73
C LEU A 132 -15.84 9.78 -5.80
N TYR A 133 -14.95 9.27 -6.66
CA TYR A 133 -14.19 10.01 -7.67
C TYR A 133 -14.31 9.30 -9.03
N PRO A 134 -15.46 9.40 -9.72
CA PRO A 134 -15.70 8.68 -10.99
C PRO A 134 -14.68 9.00 -12.09
N GLU A 135 -14.07 10.18 -12.03
CA GLU A 135 -13.02 10.63 -12.95
C GLU A 135 -11.75 9.75 -12.91
N LEU A 136 -11.54 8.94 -11.85
CA LEU A 136 -10.46 7.96 -11.79
C LEU A 136 -10.53 6.94 -12.93
N LEU A 137 -11.73 6.65 -13.45
CA LEU A 137 -11.92 5.72 -14.57
C LEU A 137 -11.23 6.17 -15.86
N LEU A 138 -11.01 7.47 -16.04
CA LEU A 138 -10.26 8.00 -17.20
C LEU A 138 -8.78 7.57 -17.19
N TYR A 139 -8.26 7.19 -16.04
CA TYR A 139 -6.86 6.83 -15.82
C TYR A 139 -6.66 5.35 -15.52
N ALA A 140 -7.73 4.60 -15.29
CA ALA A 140 -7.72 3.17 -15.00
C ALA A 140 -7.49 2.30 -16.27
N LYS A 141 -6.40 2.60 -16.99
CA LYS A 141 -6.02 1.91 -18.25
C LYS A 141 -5.65 0.45 -17.98
N GLU A 142 -5.60 -0.34 -19.04
CA GLU A 142 -5.11 -1.71 -19.00
C GLU A 142 -3.63 -1.75 -18.55
N GLY A 143 -3.28 -2.76 -17.74
CA GLY A 143 -1.93 -2.90 -17.16
C GLY A 143 -1.58 -1.91 -16.04
N TRP A 144 -2.49 -0.99 -15.67
CA TRP A 144 -2.30 -0.07 -14.55
C TRP A 144 -3.08 -0.51 -13.32
N VAL A 145 -2.43 -0.57 -12.17
CA VAL A 145 -2.98 -0.94 -10.87
C VAL A 145 -3.15 0.30 -10.00
N PHE A 146 -4.26 0.38 -9.28
CA PHE A 146 -4.54 1.48 -8.37
C PHE A 146 -3.73 1.33 -7.08
N SER A 147 -3.12 2.41 -6.59
CA SER A 147 -2.25 2.39 -5.42
C SER A 147 -2.96 2.90 -4.16
N GLY A 148 -3.02 2.06 -3.13
CA GLY A 148 -3.59 2.39 -1.83
C GLY A 148 -5.01 2.98 -1.95
N SER A 149 -5.27 4.10 -1.29
CA SER A 149 -6.55 4.83 -1.37
C SER A 149 -6.60 5.85 -2.52
N GLY A 150 -5.58 5.87 -3.37
CA GLY A 150 -5.46 6.75 -4.55
C GLY A 150 -4.86 8.11 -4.23
N SER A 151 -4.66 8.89 -5.29
CA SER A 151 -5.17 8.73 -6.67
C SER A 151 -4.18 8.06 -7.64
N SER A 152 -3.00 7.64 -7.18
CA SER A 152 -1.96 7.09 -8.06
C SER A 152 -2.32 5.74 -8.64
N PHE A 153 -1.76 5.52 -9.83
CA PHE A 153 -1.71 4.23 -10.49
C PHE A 153 -0.24 3.87 -10.74
N PHE A 154 0.06 2.59 -10.77
CA PHE A 154 1.37 2.09 -11.15
C PHE A 154 1.26 0.94 -12.13
N ARG A 155 2.34 0.69 -12.86
CA ARG A 155 2.51 -0.54 -13.65
C ARG A 155 3.95 -1.03 -13.54
N ILE A 156 4.13 -2.33 -13.69
CA ILE A 156 5.46 -2.93 -13.83
C ILE A 156 5.86 -2.77 -15.29
N LYS A 157 7.07 -2.23 -15.54
CA LYS A 157 7.68 -2.16 -16.88
C LYS A 157 8.35 -3.49 -17.21
N GLU A 158 8.14 -3.98 -18.39
CA GLU A 158 8.95 -5.06 -18.93
C GLU A 158 10.40 -4.58 -19.08
N GLU A 159 11.35 -5.40 -18.68
CA GLU A 159 12.76 -5.16 -19.00
C GLU A 159 12.93 -5.26 -20.52
N VAL A 160 13.48 -4.22 -21.14
CA VAL A 160 13.77 -4.15 -22.58
C VAL A 160 15.12 -4.81 -22.84
#